data_a330d0ecda42dcdd7bda5eafda5cd741
#
_entry.id   a330d0ecda42dcdd7bda5eafda5cd741
#
_cell.length_a   1.000
_cell.length_b   1.000
_cell.length_c   1.000
_cell.angle_alpha   90.00
_cell.angle_beta   90.00
_cell.angle_gamma   90.00
#
_symmetry.space_group_name_H-M   'P 1'
#
loop_
_entity.id
_entity.type
_entity.pdbx_description
1 polymer ?
#
loop_
_entity_poly.entity_id
_entity_poly.type
_entity_poly.pdbx_seq_one_letter_code
_entity_poly.pdbx_strand_id
1 'polypeptide(L)'
;LSGVAAALSSSSYELLDHAASTMKAQGKTISFDPNLRPVLWKSEAEMINQLNHLAFQADWVLPGIKEGMILTGESSPEGIADFYLNQGVKAVVLKTGAEGAWFKTEKGEKGTVAAMKVENVVDTVGAGDGFAVGVISALLEGKTLPQAVARGNKIGSLAIQVQGDSEGLPTREALGESILATAN
;
A
#
# COMPACT_ATOMS: atom_id res chain seq x y z
N LEU A 1 -1.04 4.47 7.31
CA LEU A 1 -2.36 5.10 7.20
C LEU A 1 -3.18 4.40 6.13
N SER A 2 -4.52 4.38 6.27
CA SER A 2 -5.44 3.83 5.26
C SER A 2 -6.52 4.84 4.93
N GLY A 3 -6.81 5.01 3.63
CA GLY A 3 -7.81 5.96 3.14
C GLY A 3 -9.24 5.62 3.56
N VAL A 4 -9.56 4.34 3.82
CA VAL A 4 -10.88 3.96 4.34
C VAL A 4 -11.16 4.62 5.69
N ALA A 5 -10.16 4.77 6.56
CA ALA A 5 -10.34 5.44 7.84
C ALA A 5 -10.65 6.94 7.67
N ALA A 6 -10.07 7.59 6.66
CA ALA A 6 -10.39 8.98 6.33
C ALA A 6 -11.85 9.16 5.89
N ALA A 7 -12.43 8.16 5.24
CA ALA A 7 -13.79 8.22 4.70
C ALA A 7 -14.90 8.06 5.76
N LEU A 8 -14.57 7.64 6.97
CA LEU A 8 -15.58 7.34 8.00
C LEU A 8 -16.29 8.59 8.54
N SER A 9 -15.58 9.69 8.70
CA SER A 9 -16.13 10.97 9.15
C SER A 9 -15.14 12.12 8.97
N SER A 10 -15.60 13.36 9.03
CA SER A 10 -14.71 14.53 9.01
C SER A 10 -13.70 14.52 10.15
N SER A 11 -14.10 14.11 11.35
CA SER A 11 -13.18 14.02 12.50
C SER A 11 -12.14 12.92 12.33
N SER A 12 -12.49 11.82 11.67
CA SER A 12 -11.54 10.75 11.33
C SER A 12 -10.51 11.22 10.30
N TYR A 13 -10.95 11.97 9.30
CA TYR A 13 -10.04 12.59 8.34
C TYR A 13 -9.07 13.58 9.03
N GLU A 14 -9.60 14.50 9.85
CA GLU A 14 -8.81 15.48 10.60
C GLU A 14 -7.77 14.81 11.51
N LEU A 15 -8.16 13.69 12.16
CA LEU A 15 -7.23 12.90 12.98
C LEU A 15 -6.08 12.33 12.15
N LEU A 16 -6.39 11.76 10.97
CA LEU A 16 -5.36 11.20 10.08
C LEU A 16 -4.44 12.27 9.52
N ASP A 17 -4.98 13.42 9.13
CA ASP A 17 -4.21 14.54 8.62
C ASP A 17 -3.29 15.11 9.71
N HIS A 18 -3.81 15.30 10.93
CA HIS A 18 -3.01 15.72 12.07
C HIS A 18 -1.92 14.70 12.43
N ALA A 19 -2.25 13.41 12.42
CA ALA A 19 -1.27 12.35 12.70
C ALA A 19 -0.16 12.34 11.63
N ALA A 20 -0.54 12.41 10.33
CA ALA A 20 0.42 12.44 9.23
C ALA A 20 1.37 13.64 9.36
N SER A 21 0.84 14.85 9.50
CA SER A 21 1.62 16.09 9.61
C SER A 21 2.54 16.07 10.83
N THR A 22 2.04 15.61 11.98
CA THR A 22 2.82 15.50 13.22
C THR A 22 3.96 14.49 13.09
N MET A 23 3.68 13.30 12.55
CA MET A 23 4.70 12.27 12.38
C MET A 23 5.75 12.69 11.35
N LYS A 24 5.33 13.33 10.25
CA LYS A 24 6.25 13.87 9.24
C LYS A 24 7.18 14.94 9.86
N ALA A 25 6.64 15.85 10.66
CA ALA A 25 7.44 16.87 11.36
C ALA A 25 8.46 16.25 12.34
N GLN A 26 8.17 15.07 12.89
CA GLN A 26 9.09 14.31 13.74
C GLN A 26 10.06 13.39 12.97
N GLY A 27 10.08 13.47 11.64
CA GLY A 27 10.94 12.64 10.79
C GLY A 27 10.58 11.14 10.78
N LYS A 28 9.33 10.81 11.12
CA LYS A 28 8.84 9.43 11.06
C LYS A 28 8.44 9.07 9.65
N THR A 29 8.66 7.81 9.29
CA THR A 29 8.23 7.26 8.00
C THR A 29 6.74 7.00 7.99
N ILE A 30 6.05 7.43 6.94
CA ILE A 30 4.62 7.28 6.75
C ILE A 30 4.37 6.44 5.51
N SER A 31 3.59 5.36 5.66
CA SER A 31 3.01 4.62 4.55
C SER A 31 1.52 4.93 4.42
N PHE A 32 1.03 5.01 3.20
CA PHE A 32 -0.36 5.28 2.88
C PHE A 32 -0.91 4.31 1.84
N ASP A 33 -1.99 3.60 2.19
CA ASP A 33 -2.81 2.82 1.26
C ASP A 33 -4.13 3.56 1.02
N PRO A 34 -4.43 4.01 -0.20
CA PRO A 34 -5.66 4.73 -0.52
C PRO A 34 -6.92 3.96 -0.17
N ASN A 35 -6.95 2.65 -0.43
CA ASN A 35 -8.03 1.74 -0.06
C ASN A 35 -9.43 2.36 -0.30
N LEU A 36 -9.70 2.72 -1.57
CA LEU A 36 -10.87 3.49 -1.98
C LEU A 36 -12.19 2.84 -1.57
N ARG A 37 -13.09 3.65 -1.05
CA ARG A 37 -14.49 3.30 -0.77
C ARG A 37 -15.38 4.45 -1.23
N PRO A 38 -15.64 4.61 -2.56
CA PRO A 38 -16.34 5.77 -3.10
C PRO A 38 -17.69 6.05 -2.43
N VAL A 39 -18.40 4.99 -2.01
CA VAL A 39 -19.72 5.10 -1.37
C VAL A 39 -19.70 5.81 0.00
N LEU A 40 -18.53 5.97 0.62
CA LEU A 40 -18.38 6.66 1.91
C LEU A 40 -18.14 8.16 1.75
N TRP A 41 -17.91 8.64 0.52
CA TRP A 41 -17.59 10.04 0.23
C TRP A 41 -18.81 10.78 -0.31
N LYS A 42 -18.90 12.09 -0.04
CA LYS A 42 -19.96 12.93 -0.57
C LYS A 42 -19.86 13.13 -2.08
N SER A 43 -18.64 13.12 -2.61
CA SER A 43 -18.35 13.20 -4.02
C SER A 43 -16.99 12.60 -4.37
N GLU A 44 -16.81 12.21 -5.63
CA GLU A 44 -15.52 11.73 -6.15
C GLU A 44 -14.43 12.80 -6.05
N ALA A 45 -14.78 14.06 -6.31
CA ALA A 45 -13.84 15.17 -6.18
C ALA A 45 -13.33 15.36 -4.74
N GLU A 46 -14.21 15.24 -3.75
CA GLU A 46 -13.83 15.29 -2.34
C GLU A 46 -12.89 14.13 -1.98
N MET A 47 -13.25 12.92 -2.40
CA MET A 47 -12.43 11.71 -2.21
C MET A 47 -11.02 11.89 -2.80
N ILE A 48 -10.93 12.29 -4.07
CA ILE A 48 -9.65 12.48 -4.77
C ILE A 48 -8.81 13.53 -4.05
N ASN A 49 -9.39 14.68 -3.71
CA ASN A 49 -8.66 15.76 -3.04
C ASN A 49 -8.14 15.35 -1.66
N GLN A 50 -8.98 14.74 -0.82
CA GLN A 50 -8.61 14.39 0.54
C GLN A 50 -7.60 13.23 0.58
N LEU A 51 -7.79 12.21 -0.25
CA LEU A 51 -6.86 11.08 -0.28
C LEU A 51 -5.50 11.46 -0.88
N ASN A 52 -5.48 12.29 -1.92
CA ASN A 52 -4.20 12.81 -2.45
C ASN A 52 -3.50 13.72 -1.46
N HIS A 53 -4.23 14.54 -0.69
CA HIS A 53 -3.63 15.34 0.37
C HIS A 53 -2.91 14.47 1.42
N LEU A 54 -3.51 13.36 1.84
CA LEU A 54 -2.87 12.42 2.75
C LEU A 54 -1.68 11.68 2.09
N ALA A 55 -1.83 11.28 0.83
CA ALA A 55 -0.76 10.62 0.07
C ALA A 55 0.49 11.48 -0.06
N PHE A 56 0.35 12.79 -0.28
CA PHE A 56 1.49 13.73 -0.40
C PHE A 56 2.27 13.94 0.91
N GLN A 57 1.72 13.51 2.02
CA GLN A 57 2.41 13.51 3.31
C GLN A 57 3.18 12.21 3.55
N ALA A 58 2.89 11.16 2.79
CA ALA A 58 3.50 9.84 2.96
C ALA A 58 4.87 9.73 2.28
N ASP A 59 5.70 8.85 2.83
CA ASP A 59 6.96 8.42 2.20
C ASP A 59 6.70 7.30 1.18
N TRP A 60 5.75 6.41 1.48
CA TRP A 60 5.37 5.27 0.63
C TRP A 60 3.87 5.28 0.36
N VAL A 61 3.49 5.18 -0.93
CA VAL A 61 2.09 5.10 -1.36
C VAL A 61 1.86 3.77 -2.07
N LEU A 62 0.83 3.03 -1.64
CA LEU A 62 0.57 1.63 -2.05
C LEU A 62 -0.80 1.47 -2.72
N PRO A 63 -1.12 2.15 -3.80
CA PRO A 63 -2.44 2.06 -4.43
C PRO A 63 -2.59 0.78 -5.27
N GLY A 64 -3.84 0.33 -5.46
CA GLY A 64 -4.17 -0.52 -6.58
C GLY A 64 -4.10 0.26 -7.90
N ILE A 65 -3.84 -0.43 -9.02
CA ILE A 65 -3.73 0.23 -10.33
C ILE A 65 -4.99 1.05 -10.67
N LYS A 66 -6.19 0.50 -10.42
CA LYS A 66 -7.45 1.21 -10.65
C LYS A 66 -7.65 2.41 -9.71
N GLU A 67 -7.22 2.26 -8.46
CA GLU A 67 -7.23 3.36 -7.49
C GLU A 67 -6.32 4.50 -7.94
N GLY A 68 -5.10 4.15 -8.37
CA GLY A 68 -4.16 5.11 -8.91
C GLY A 68 -4.72 5.88 -10.11
N MET A 69 -5.36 5.19 -11.05
CA MET A 69 -6.01 5.84 -12.20
C MET A 69 -7.08 6.86 -11.77
N ILE A 70 -7.93 6.51 -10.80
CA ILE A 70 -8.98 7.40 -10.29
C ILE A 70 -8.37 8.61 -9.58
N LEU A 71 -7.38 8.38 -8.71
CA LEU A 71 -6.80 9.43 -7.88
C LEU A 71 -5.92 10.42 -8.66
N THR A 72 -5.26 9.96 -9.72
CA THR A 72 -4.28 10.78 -10.45
C THR A 72 -4.75 11.24 -11.83
N GLY A 73 -5.74 10.55 -12.42
CA GLY A 73 -6.15 10.72 -13.82
C GLY A 73 -5.17 10.10 -14.82
N GLU A 74 -4.08 9.49 -14.35
CA GLU A 74 -3.06 8.85 -15.19
C GLU A 74 -3.47 7.43 -15.57
N SER A 75 -3.14 6.99 -16.78
CA SER A 75 -3.52 5.67 -17.29
C SER A 75 -2.41 4.62 -17.24
N SER A 76 -1.17 5.03 -16.97
CA SER A 76 -0.02 4.13 -16.91
C SER A 76 0.54 4.00 -15.50
N PRO A 77 1.13 2.85 -15.14
CA PRO A 77 1.81 2.69 -13.86
C PRO A 77 2.88 3.75 -13.62
N GLU A 78 3.62 4.12 -14.65
CA GLU A 78 4.67 5.12 -14.57
C GLU A 78 4.09 6.52 -14.32
N GLY A 79 3.03 6.92 -15.04
CA GLY A 79 2.37 8.21 -14.84
C GLY A 79 1.78 8.33 -13.42
N ILE A 80 1.11 7.27 -12.93
CA ILE A 80 0.58 7.24 -11.55
C ILE A 80 1.71 7.43 -10.53
N ALA A 81 2.83 6.73 -10.71
CA ALA A 81 3.95 6.87 -9.80
C ALA A 81 4.58 8.27 -9.87
N ASP A 82 4.79 8.81 -11.06
CA ASP A 82 5.36 10.13 -11.25
C ASP A 82 4.50 11.24 -10.64
N PHE A 83 3.17 11.08 -10.69
CA PHE A 83 2.26 11.99 -10.02
C PHE A 83 2.59 12.14 -8.52
N TYR A 84 2.79 11.03 -7.80
CA TYR A 84 3.10 11.05 -6.38
C TYR A 84 4.57 11.41 -6.09
N LEU A 85 5.52 10.88 -6.87
CA LEU A 85 6.94 11.16 -6.69
C LEU A 85 7.25 12.65 -6.87
N ASN A 86 6.59 13.32 -7.82
CA ASN A 86 6.71 14.77 -8.02
C ASN A 86 6.18 15.60 -6.84
N GLN A 87 5.41 15.00 -5.94
CA GLN A 87 4.92 15.62 -4.69
C GLN A 87 5.79 15.27 -3.48
N GLY A 88 6.92 14.59 -3.67
CA GLY A 88 7.87 14.29 -2.61
C GLY A 88 7.68 12.93 -1.92
N VAL A 89 6.79 12.09 -2.45
CA VAL A 89 6.71 10.67 -2.06
C VAL A 89 8.00 9.95 -2.50
N LYS A 90 8.56 9.09 -1.66
CA LYS A 90 9.85 8.43 -1.92
C LYS A 90 9.72 7.15 -2.74
N ALA A 91 8.60 6.43 -2.59
CA ALA A 91 8.32 5.23 -3.35
C ALA A 91 6.83 5.02 -3.54
N VAL A 92 6.47 4.53 -4.72
CA VAL A 92 5.11 4.12 -5.08
C VAL A 92 5.12 2.65 -5.46
N VAL A 93 4.22 1.87 -4.88
CA VAL A 93 4.06 0.45 -5.17
C VAL A 93 2.61 0.21 -5.61
N LEU A 94 2.44 -0.08 -6.90
CA LEU A 94 1.14 -0.30 -7.53
C LEU A 94 0.78 -1.78 -7.50
N LYS A 95 -0.30 -2.12 -6.81
CA LYS A 95 -0.89 -3.47 -6.79
C LYS A 95 -1.59 -3.72 -8.13
N THR A 96 -1.14 -4.73 -8.90
CA THR A 96 -1.68 -5.08 -10.23
C THR A 96 -2.47 -6.37 -10.23
N GLY A 97 -2.91 -6.83 -9.05
CA GLY A 97 -3.71 -8.02 -8.87
C GLY A 97 -2.91 -9.31 -9.17
N ALA A 98 -3.44 -10.17 -10.03
CA ALA A 98 -2.82 -11.45 -10.36
C ALA A 98 -1.45 -11.32 -11.04
N GLU A 99 -1.14 -10.17 -11.61
CA GLU A 99 0.17 -9.91 -12.22
C GLU A 99 1.25 -9.58 -11.18
N GLY A 100 0.85 -9.22 -9.95
CA GLY A 100 1.73 -8.87 -8.86
C GLY A 100 1.73 -7.39 -8.53
N ALA A 101 2.90 -6.75 -8.54
CA ALA A 101 3.01 -5.33 -8.29
C ALA A 101 4.16 -4.68 -9.06
N TRP A 102 3.93 -3.45 -9.46
CA TRP A 102 4.93 -2.58 -10.10
C TRP A 102 5.34 -1.49 -9.11
N PHE A 103 6.61 -1.07 -9.14
CA PHE A 103 7.10 -0.03 -8.24
C PHE A 103 8.02 0.97 -8.92
N LYS A 104 8.09 2.20 -8.37
CA LYS A 104 9.06 3.24 -8.73
C LYS A 104 9.46 4.04 -7.49
N THR A 105 10.73 4.44 -7.42
CA THR A 105 11.28 5.27 -6.35
C THR A 105 11.68 6.66 -6.86
N GLU A 106 11.82 7.62 -5.94
CA GLU A 106 12.38 8.96 -6.22
C GLU A 106 13.78 8.91 -6.85
N LYS A 107 14.54 7.81 -6.63
CA LYS A 107 15.88 7.60 -7.18
C LYS A 107 15.88 7.00 -8.58
N GLY A 108 14.69 6.77 -9.15
CA GLY A 108 14.53 6.21 -10.49
C GLY A 108 14.59 4.68 -10.56
N GLU A 109 14.77 3.96 -9.44
CA GLU A 109 14.62 2.51 -9.42
C GLU A 109 13.17 2.15 -9.72
N LYS A 110 12.94 1.26 -10.68
CA LYS A 110 11.61 0.77 -11.04
C LYS A 110 11.65 -0.69 -11.48
N GLY A 111 10.54 -1.37 -11.33
CA GLY A 111 10.43 -2.77 -11.74
C GLY A 111 9.06 -3.37 -11.45
N THR A 112 8.92 -4.61 -11.89
CA THR A 112 7.75 -5.45 -11.62
C THR A 112 8.17 -6.69 -10.86
N VAL A 113 7.38 -7.05 -9.85
CA VAL A 113 7.53 -8.30 -9.10
C VAL A 113 6.26 -9.10 -9.29
N ALA A 114 6.38 -10.28 -9.91
CA ALA A 114 5.25 -11.14 -10.18
C ALA A 114 4.59 -11.66 -8.88
N ALA A 115 3.27 -11.83 -8.91
CA ALA A 115 2.54 -12.49 -7.84
C ALA A 115 2.89 -13.98 -7.78
N MET A 116 2.70 -14.59 -6.61
CA MET A 116 2.70 -16.04 -6.50
C MET A 116 1.44 -16.60 -7.18
N LYS A 117 1.61 -17.60 -8.03
CA LYS A 117 0.47 -18.23 -8.70
C LYS A 117 -0.43 -18.93 -7.67
N VAL A 118 -1.71 -18.61 -7.72
CA VAL A 118 -2.75 -19.19 -6.85
C VAL A 118 -3.70 -19.99 -7.74
N GLU A 119 -3.93 -21.26 -7.39
CA GLU A 119 -4.82 -22.13 -8.14
C GLU A 119 -6.30 -21.89 -7.80
N ASN A 120 -6.58 -21.66 -6.52
CA ASN A 120 -7.94 -21.46 -6.03
C ASN A 120 -8.05 -20.15 -5.27
N VAL A 121 -8.77 -19.19 -5.81
CA VAL A 121 -9.13 -17.93 -5.12
C VAL A 121 -10.46 -18.19 -4.40
N VAL A 122 -10.43 -18.06 -3.07
CA VAL A 122 -11.61 -18.26 -2.21
C VAL A 122 -12.28 -16.92 -1.90
N ASP A 123 -11.47 -15.94 -1.49
CA ASP A 123 -11.94 -14.58 -1.14
C ASP A 123 -10.84 -13.59 -1.47
N THR A 124 -11.18 -12.40 -1.94
CA THR A 124 -10.21 -11.35 -2.23
C THR A 124 -10.14 -10.28 -1.15
N VAL A 125 -10.98 -10.38 -0.12
CA VAL A 125 -10.98 -9.49 1.04
C VAL A 125 -9.65 -9.65 1.80
N GLY A 126 -9.10 -8.56 2.33
CA GLY A 126 -7.84 -8.57 3.06
C GLY A 126 -6.56 -8.69 2.23
N ALA A 127 -6.65 -9.05 0.94
CA ALA A 127 -5.46 -9.21 0.08
C ALA A 127 -4.60 -7.94 -0.01
N GLY A 128 -5.25 -6.78 -0.14
CA GLY A 128 -4.57 -5.47 -0.19
C GLY A 128 -3.88 -5.13 1.12
N ASP A 129 -4.56 -5.36 2.24
CA ASP A 129 -4.03 -5.11 3.58
C ASP A 129 -2.88 -6.07 3.89
N GLY A 130 -3.02 -7.36 3.54
CA GLY A 130 -1.95 -8.35 3.64
C GLY A 130 -0.73 -7.98 2.79
N PHE A 131 -0.95 -7.49 1.57
CA PHE A 131 0.12 -6.97 0.72
C PHE A 131 0.85 -5.79 1.40
N ALA A 132 0.10 -4.81 1.92
CA ALA A 132 0.67 -3.65 2.59
C ALA A 132 1.48 -4.05 3.83
N VAL A 133 0.97 -4.97 4.66
CA VAL A 133 1.72 -5.53 5.80
C VAL A 133 3.03 -6.18 5.34
N GLY A 134 3.00 -6.94 4.25
CA GLY A 134 4.19 -7.57 3.68
C GLY A 134 5.24 -6.57 3.27
N VAL A 135 4.85 -5.53 2.52
CA VAL A 135 5.77 -4.48 2.06
C VAL A 135 6.34 -3.72 3.25
N ILE A 136 5.48 -3.21 4.14
CA ILE A 136 5.90 -2.38 5.27
C ILE A 136 6.82 -3.16 6.22
N SER A 137 6.44 -4.38 6.59
CA SER A 137 7.26 -5.20 7.50
C SER A 137 8.64 -5.50 6.93
N ALA A 138 8.73 -5.77 5.62
CA ALA A 138 10.00 -6.02 4.96
C ALA A 138 10.91 -4.78 4.93
N LEU A 139 10.33 -3.60 4.64
CA LEU A 139 11.08 -2.34 4.65
C LEU A 139 11.57 -1.97 6.06
N LEU A 140 10.76 -2.21 7.10
CA LEU A 140 11.17 -2.04 8.50
C LEU A 140 12.31 -2.98 8.91
N GLU A 141 12.45 -4.13 8.26
CA GLU A 141 13.55 -5.08 8.43
C GLU A 141 14.78 -4.77 7.56
N GLY A 142 14.76 -3.64 6.85
CA GLY A 142 15.89 -3.20 6.00
C GLY A 142 16.01 -3.98 4.68
N LYS A 143 14.99 -4.70 4.25
CA LYS A 143 14.97 -5.36 2.93
C LYS A 143 14.88 -4.31 1.82
N THR A 144 15.38 -4.65 0.63
CA THR A 144 15.23 -3.81 -0.57
C THR A 144 13.77 -3.72 -0.99
N LEU A 145 13.41 -2.68 -1.75
CA LEU A 145 12.03 -2.51 -2.22
C LEU A 145 11.53 -3.71 -3.06
N PRO A 146 12.28 -4.27 -4.01
CA PRO A 146 11.87 -5.49 -4.71
C PRO A 146 11.59 -6.68 -3.76
N GLN A 147 12.43 -6.87 -2.74
CA GLN A 147 12.19 -7.92 -1.73
C GLN A 147 10.95 -7.66 -0.89
N ALA A 148 10.70 -6.40 -0.55
CA ALA A 148 9.51 -6.00 0.18
C ALA A 148 8.24 -6.24 -0.65
N VAL A 149 8.25 -5.88 -1.93
CA VAL A 149 7.14 -6.14 -2.86
C VAL A 149 6.92 -7.65 -3.04
N ALA A 150 7.98 -8.44 -3.12
CA ALA A 150 7.87 -9.91 -3.20
C ALA A 150 7.18 -10.50 -1.96
N ARG A 151 7.53 -10.01 -0.74
CA ARG A 151 6.84 -10.42 0.49
C ARG A 151 5.37 -9.98 0.47
N GLY A 152 5.08 -8.75 0.03
CA GLY A 152 3.71 -8.26 -0.15
C GLY A 152 2.88 -9.16 -1.07
N ASN A 153 3.41 -9.49 -2.24
CA ASN A 153 2.78 -10.40 -3.19
C ASN A 153 2.52 -11.78 -2.58
N LYS A 154 3.49 -12.32 -1.84
CA LYS A 154 3.35 -13.63 -1.18
C LYS A 154 2.22 -13.61 -0.15
N ILE A 155 2.18 -12.60 0.73
CA ILE A 155 1.13 -12.49 1.75
C ILE A 155 -0.24 -12.26 1.12
N GLY A 156 -0.36 -11.35 0.15
CA GLY A 156 -1.61 -11.13 -0.56
C GLY A 156 -2.10 -12.39 -1.28
N SER A 157 -1.20 -13.17 -1.88
CA SER A 157 -1.54 -14.43 -2.53
C SER A 157 -1.97 -15.52 -1.54
N LEU A 158 -1.48 -15.53 -0.33
CA LEU A 158 -1.93 -16.45 0.73
C LEU A 158 -3.29 -16.04 1.29
N ALA A 159 -3.49 -14.73 1.51
CA ALA A 159 -4.75 -14.20 2.04
C ALA A 159 -5.96 -14.61 1.19
N ILE A 160 -5.85 -14.58 -0.13
CA ILE A 160 -6.98 -14.90 -1.04
C ILE A 160 -7.35 -16.38 -1.11
N GLN A 161 -6.62 -17.28 -0.46
CA GLN A 161 -6.89 -18.72 -0.46
C GLN A 161 -7.77 -19.15 0.72
N VAL A 162 -8.09 -18.25 1.61
CA VAL A 162 -8.90 -18.49 2.81
C VAL A 162 -10.03 -17.47 2.85
N GLN A 163 -11.21 -17.87 3.33
CA GLN A 163 -12.31 -16.95 3.52
C GLN A 163 -12.05 -16.07 4.75
N GLY A 164 -12.29 -14.76 4.61
CA GLY A 164 -12.13 -13.80 5.69
C GLY A 164 -11.09 -12.73 5.39
N ASP A 165 -10.94 -11.79 6.31
CA ASP A 165 -10.11 -10.59 6.14
C ASP A 165 -8.66 -10.82 6.60
N SER A 166 -8.47 -11.53 7.72
CA SER A 166 -7.17 -11.77 8.36
C SER A 166 -6.80 -13.25 8.52
N GLU A 167 -7.73 -14.15 8.29
CA GLU A 167 -7.59 -15.58 8.53
C GLU A 167 -6.54 -16.24 7.64
N GLY A 168 -6.33 -15.68 6.45
CA GLY A 168 -5.32 -16.13 5.49
C GLY A 168 -3.94 -15.51 5.68
N LEU A 169 -3.76 -14.61 6.65
CA LEU A 169 -2.47 -13.98 6.89
C LEU A 169 -1.46 -14.99 7.48
N PRO A 170 -0.27 -15.15 6.88
CA PRO A 170 0.70 -16.14 7.30
C PRO A 170 1.47 -15.70 8.54
N THR A 171 1.93 -16.67 9.33
CA THR A 171 3.00 -16.44 10.31
C THR A 171 4.36 -16.29 9.59
N ARG A 172 5.37 -15.77 10.30
CA ARG A 172 6.75 -15.70 9.76
C ARG A 172 7.28 -17.08 9.37
N GLU A 173 6.98 -18.09 10.16
CA GLU A 173 7.36 -19.48 9.88
C GLU A 173 6.72 -19.97 8.57
N ALA A 174 5.44 -19.71 8.37
CA ALA A 174 4.74 -20.03 7.12
C ALA A 174 5.29 -19.28 5.90
N LEU A 175 5.87 -18.10 6.12
CA LEU A 175 6.61 -17.37 5.10
C LEU A 175 7.98 -17.99 4.78
N GLY A 176 8.46 -18.95 5.57
CA GLY A 176 9.81 -19.51 5.48
C GLY A 176 10.90 -18.51 5.92
N GLU A 177 10.53 -17.51 6.71
CA GLU A 177 11.44 -16.48 7.20
C GLU A 177 11.74 -16.71 8.67
N SER A 178 12.98 -17.05 9.00
CA SER A 178 13.43 -17.11 10.40
C SER A 178 13.40 -15.71 11.00
N ILE A 179 13.01 -15.62 12.28
CA ILE A 179 13.16 -14.40 13.06
C ILE A 179 14.67 -14.13 13.13
N LEU A 180 15.13 -13.10 12.42
CA LEU A 180 16.46 -12.58 12.69
C LEU A 180 16.41 -12.10 14.14
N ALA A 181 17.12 -12.78 15.03
CA ALA A 181 17.33 -12.28 16.36
C ALA A 181 17.90 -10.87 16.22
N THR A 182 17.12 -9.87 16.63
CA THR A 182 17.62 -8.50 16.74
C THR A 182 18.78 -8.58 17.72
N ALA A 183 20.02 -8.53 17.21
CA ALA A 183 21.17 -8.31 18.04
C ALA A 183 20.97 -6.98 18.77
N ASN A 184 20.95 -7.06 20.08
CA ASN A 184 20.92 -5.92 21.00
C ASN A 184 22.07 -4.95 20.76
#